data_6334d875ec2d2c20605a8f382f0d55ce
#
_entry.id   6334d875ec2d2c20605a8f382f0d55ce
#
_cell.length_a   1.000
_cell.length_b   1.000
_cell.length_c   1.000
_cell.angle_alpha   90.00
_cell.angle_beta   90.00
_cell.angle_gamma   90.00
#
_symmetry.space_group_name_H-M   'P 1'
#
loop_
_entity.id
_entity.type
_entity.pdbx_description
1 polymer ?
#
loop_
_entity_poly.entity_id
_entity_poly.type
_entity_poly.pdbx_seq_one_letter_code
_entity_poly.pdbx_strand_id
1 'polypeptide(L)'
;MDLIPLETENTGDGPSQLSMSESAMKLAEVETVVVRRDMAIASVQLSGKVEYDETLIGTITAWFPGRLERLFVDYTGIYVNKGDHMVDLYSPELYTAQEELIQSSQRLKNISDNQSQAFRTANSILAAAREKFRLLGLTDEQVRNIEQQTVPTDKLTIYSPLSGVVIHKNAREGMYVNTGTAIYTIADLKNVWIILDAYESDIPLLKHGQEVSINVEALPGQTYTGNIDFINPVMDERTRTVKIRLNISNENGE
;
A
#
# COMPACT_ATOMS: atom_id res chain seq x y z
N MET A 1 23.68 -86.98 29.57
CA MET A 1 23.47 -85.56 29.08
C MET A 1 23.30 -85.69 27.59
N ASP A 2 22.04 -85.67 27.13
CA ASP A 2 21.73 -85.76 25.72
C ASP A 2 21.78 -84.33 25.16
N LEU A 3 22.60 -84.19 24.10
CA LEU A 3 22.73 -82.94 23.37
C LEU A 3 21.55 -82.85 22.37
N ILE A 4 20.78 -81.80 22.46
CA ILE A 4 19.73 -81.48 21.54
C ILE A 4 20.38 -80.92 20.23
N PRO A 5 20.07 -81.51 19.06
CA PRO A 5 20.63 -80.99 17.82
C PRO A 5 20.10 -79.57 17.51
N LEU A 6 21.01 -78.66 17.17
CA LEU A 6 20.69 -77.35 16.70
C LEU A 6 20.11 -77.52 15.30
N GLU A 7 18.82 -77.22 15.09
CA GLU A 7 18.24 -77.11 13.74
C GLU A 7 18.84 -75.89 13.10
N THR A 8 19.59 -76.11 12.02
CA THR A 8 20.09 -75.06 11.13
C THR A 8 18.90 -74.45 10.39
N GLU A 9 18.52 -73.24 10.78
CA GLU A 9 17.54 -72.46 10.05
C GLU A 9 17.99 -72.22 8.62
N ASN A 10 17.09 -72.55 7.75
CA ASN A 10 17.17 -72.41 6.30
C ASN A 10 17.27 -70.93 5.97
N THR A 11 18.41 -70.43 5.51
CA THR A 11 18.60 -69.11 4.97
C THR A 11 17.89 -68.97 3.63
N GLY A 12 16.58 -68.86 3.68
CA GLY A 12 15.79 -68.44 2.55
C GLY A 12 15.83 -66.92 2.48
N ASP A 13 16.14 -66.38 1.29
CA ASP A 13 16.24 -64.98 0.91
C ASP A 13 14.83 -64.31 0.88
N GLY A 14 14.12 -64.38 2.00
CA GLY A 14 12.82 -63.76 2.19
C GLY A 14 12.88 -62.75 3.37
N PRO A 15 12.04 -61.73 3.39
CA PRO A 15 12.02 -60.78 4.50
C PRO A 15 11.82 -61.52 5.82
N SER A 16 12.67 -61.26 6.81
CA SER A 16 12.61 -61.86 8.15
C SER A 16 11.20 -61.72 8.73
N GLN A 17 10.45 -62.87 8.70
CA GLN A 17 9.13 -62.93 9.32
C GLN A 17 9.28 -63.33 10.79
N LEU A 18 8.92 -62.44 11.69
CA LEU A 18 8.83 -62.76 13.12
C LEU A 18 7.42 -63.30 13.37
N SER A 19 7.34 -64.59 13.68
CA SER A 19 6.07 -65.25 14.05
C SER A 19 5.92 -65.23 15.57
N MET A 20 4.90 -64.59 16.08
CA MET A 20 4.58 -64.53 17.49
C MET A 20 3.19 -65.11 17.75
N SER A 21 3.01 -65.82 18.87
CA SER A 21 1.68 -66.25 19.28
C SER A 21 0.84 -65.06 19.78
N GLU A 22 -0.49 -65.15 19.72
CA GLU A 22 -1.37 -64.11 20.23
C GLU A 22 -1.13 -63.76 21.72
N SER A 23 -0.77 -64.77 22.52
CA SER A 23 -0.43 -64.55 23.92
C SER A 23 0.89 -63.79 24.07
N ALA A 24 1.90 -64.08 23.25
CA ALA A 24 3.16 -63.35 23.25
C ALA A 24 3.01 -61.93 22.74
N MET A 25 2.16 -61.67 21.73
CA MET A 25 1.82 -60.30 21.27
C MET A 25 1.14 -59.48 22.34
N LYS A 26 0.19 -60.06 23.08
CA LYS A 26 -0.46 -59.39 24.23
C LYS A 26 0.50 -59.07 25.36
N LEU A 27 1.44 -59.99 25.69
CA LEU A 27 2.42 -59.83 26.76
C LEU A 27 3.47 -58.75 26.40
N ALA A 28 3.79 -58.63 25.11
CA ALA A 28 4.74 -57.63 24.58
C ALA A 28 4.09 -56.30 24.23
N GLU A 29 2.78 -56.12 24.47
CA GLU A 29 2.02 -54.89 24.14
C GLU A 29 2.24 -54.45 22.68
N VAL A 30 2.32 -55.40 21.72
CA VAL A 30 2.55 -55.10 20.32
C VAL A 30 1.27 -54.58 19.70
N GLU A 31 1.23 -53.29 19.42
CA GLU A 31 0.20 -52.64 18.63
C GLU A 31 0.56 -52.65 17.13
N THR A 32 -0.39 -53.06 16.31
CA THR A 32 -0.20 -53.04 14.84
C THR A 32 -1.14 -52.02 14.23
N VAL A 33 -0.62 -51.18 13.35
CA VAL A 33 -1.39 -50.20 12.57
C VAL A 33 -1.30 -50.54 11.07
N VAL A 34 -2.45 -50.51 10.42
CA VAL A 34 -2.48 -50.69 8.97
C VAL A 34 -1.85 -49.47 8.27
N VAL A 35 -0.78 -49.73 7.52
CA VAL A 35 -0.13 -48.69 6.71
C VAL A 35 -1.10 -48.24 5.61
N ARG A 36 -1.47 -46.98 5.65
CA ARG A 36 -2.28 -46.34 4.59
C ARG A 36 -1.45 -45.26 3.93
N ARG A 37 -1.70 -45.05 2.62
CA ARG A 37 -1.20 -43.83 1.97
C ARG A 37 -2.13 -42.69 2.37
N ASP A 38 -1.57 -41.71 3.02
CA ASP A 38 -2.26 -40.48 3.39
C ASP A 38 -1.44 -39.28 2.93
N MET A 39 -2.10 -38.13 2.72
CA MET A 39 -1.40 -36.89 2.41
C MET A 39 -0.85 -36.31 3.71
N ALA A 40 0.46 -36.13 3.77
CA ALA A 40 1.07 -35.36 4.85
C ALA A 40 0.70 -33.89 4.70
N ILE A 41 -0.07 -33.37 5.66
CA ILE A 41 -0.37 -31.96 5.74
C ILE A 41 0.74 -31.30 6.56
N ALA A 42 1.52 -30.43 5.93
CA ALA A 42 2.48 -29.59 6.63
C ALA A 42 1.82 -28.23 6.89
N SER A 43 1.75 -27.81 8.14
CA SER A 43 1.34 -26.44 8.50
C SER A 43 2.58 -25.60 8.76
N VAL A 44 2.65 -24.45 8.13
CA VAL A 44 3.72 -23.46 8.32
C VAL A 44 3.13 -22.29 9.07
N GLN A 45 3.77 -21.88 10.18
CA GLN A 45 3.39 -20.68 10.93
C GLN A 45 4.38 -19.58 10.62
N LEU A 46 3.87 -18.47 10.11
CA LEU A 46 4.65 -17.31 9.76
C LEU A 46 4.24 -16.13 10.65
N SER A 47 5.21 -15.33 11.01
CA SER A 47 4.99 -14.05 11.69
C SER A 47 5.04 -12.93 10.68
N GLY A 48 4.31 -11.84 10.93
CA GLY A 48 4.30 -10.71 10.05
C GLY A 48 3.68 -9.47 10.66
N LYS A 49 3.45 -8.47 9.82
CA LYS A 49 2.85 -7.19 10.21
C LYS A 49 1.83 -6.72 9.18
N VAL A 50 0.87 -5.95 9.64
CA VAL A 50 -0.07 -5.25 8.79
C VAL A 50 0.56 -3.93 8.36
N GLU A 51 0.54 -3.66 7.08
CA GLU A 51 1.00 -2.40 6.48
C GLU A 51 -0.09 -1.86 5.54
N TYR A 52 -0.06 -0.56 5.30
CA TYR A 52 -0.92 0.03 4.28
C TYR A 52 -0.47 -0.38 2.87
N ASP A 53 -1.41 -0.44 1.95
CA ASP A 53 -1.12 -0.69 0.54
C ASP A 53 -0.36 0.50 -0.05
N GLU A 54 0.92 0.30 -0.38
CA GLU A 54 1.78 1.34 -0.95
C GLU A 54 1.26 1.87 -2.30
N THR A 55 0.47 1.10 -3.02
CA THR A 55 -0.12 1.52 -4.31
C THR A 55 -1.28 2.49 -4.14
N LEU A 56 -1.85 2.55 -2.93
CA LEU A 56 -2.98 3.41 -2.57
C LEU A 56 -2.55 4.61 -1.71
N ILE A 57 -1.26 4.94 -1.73
CA ILE A 57 -0.72 6.12 -1.06
C ILE A 57 -0.74 7.31 -2.00
N GLY A 58 -1.24 8.44 -1.52
CA GLY A 58 -1.13 9.73 -2.17
C GLY A 58 -0.31 10.71 -1.35
N THR A 59 0.61 11.40 -1.99
CA THR A 59 1.38 12.47 -1.36
C THR A 59 0.89 13.82 -1.85
N ILE A 60 0.52 14.70 -0.93
CA ILE A 60 0.22 16.10 -1.21
C ILE A 60 1.53 16.86 -1.15
N THR A 61 1.91 17.46 -2.27
CA THR A 61 3.12 18.28 -2.40
C THR A 61 2.78 19.73 -2.65
N ALA A 62 3.68 20.64 -2.28
CA ALA A 62 3.58 22.03 -2.68
C ALA A 62 3.82 22.18 -4.18
N TRP A 63 2.90 22.82 -4.89
CA TRP A 63 3.03 23.07 -6.33
C TRP A 63 3.80 24.36 -6.63
N PHE A 64 3.76 25.31 -5.68
CA PHE A 64 4.46 26.58 -5.75
C PHE A 64 5.36 26.75 -4.53
N PRO A 65 6.44 27.51 -4.64
CA PRO A 65 7.19 27.92 -3.47
C PRO A 65 6.38 28.94 -2.69
N GLY A 66 6.42 28.85 -1.36
CA GLY A 66 5.68 29.75 -0.54
C GLY A 66 5.67 29.38 0.93
N ARG A 67 4.92 30.12 1.73
CA ARG A 67 4.75 29.89 3.16
C ARG A 67 3.41 29.21 3.42
N LEU A 68 3.41 28.15 4.19
CA LEU A 68 2.20 27.51 4.68
C LEU A 68 1.59 28.39 5.77
N GLU A 69 0.40 28.95 5.52
CA GLU A 69 -0.22 29.85 6.47
C GLU A 69 -1.11 29.13 7.46
N ARG A 70 -1.89 28.17 6.97
CA ARG A 70 -2.82 27.41 7.79
C ARG A 70 -2.83 25.95 7.36
N LEU A 71 -2.76 25.08 8.35
CA LEU A 71 -2.95 23.66 8.18
C LEU A 71 -4.33 23.28 8.76
N PHE A 72 -5.20 22.67 7.94
CA PHE A 72 -6.52 22.22 8.39
C PHE A 72 -6.45 20.86 9.08
N VAL A 73 -5.38 20.12 8.82
CA VAL A 73 -5.09 18.82 9.44
C VAL A 73 -3.81 18.93 10.26
N ASP A 74 -3.96 19.00 11.59
CA ASP A 74 -2.84 19.31 12.48
C ASP A 74 -2.09 18.07 12.99
N TYR A 75 -2.68 16.87 12.87
CA TYR A 75 -2.07 15.63 13.37
C TYR A 75 -2.33 14.45 12.41
N THR A 76 -1.55 13.41 12.56
CA THR A 76 -1.68 12.14 11.83
C THR A 76 -2.82 11.29 12.41
N GLY A 77 -3.36 10.37 11.62
CA GLY A 77 -4.48 9.51 12.03
C GLY A 77 -5.87 10.10 11.75
N ILE A 78 -5.95 11.32 11.20
CA ILE A 78 -7.24 11.91 10.78
C ILE A 78 -7.65 11.32 9.43
N TYR A 79 -8.92 10.94 9.31
CA TYR A 79 -9.53 10.59 8.04
C TYR A 79 -9.93 11.86 7.28
N VAL A 80 -9.57 11.95 6.01
CA VAL A 80 -9.92 13.03 5.10
C VAL A 80 -10.62 12.50 3.87
N ASN A 81 -11.53 13.29 3.31
CA ASN A 81 -12.21 12.96 2.06
C ASN A 81 -11.53 13.65 0.89
N LYS A 82 -11.67 13.08 -0.29
CA LYS A 82 -11.26 13.75 -1.53
C LYS A 82 -11.98 15.09 -1.65
N GLY A 83 -11.20 16.16 -1.83
CA GLY A 83 -11.70 17.53 -1.92
C GLY A 83 -11.72 18.29 -0.60
N ASP A 84 -11.36 17.68 0.53
CA ASP A 84 -11.22 18.40 1.80
C ASP A 84 -10.06 19.39 1.74
N HIS A 85 -10.24 20.53 2.44
CA HIS A 85 -9.21 21.55 2.59
C HIS A 85 -8.04 21.00 3.42
N MET A 86 -6.84 21.04 2.87
CA MET A 86 -5.65 20.51 3.55
C MET A 86 -4.75 21.61 4.06
N VAL A 87 -4.42 22.58 3.22
CA VAL A 87 -3.48 23.65 3.57
C VAL A 87 -3.71 24.89 2.73
N ASP A 88 -3.53 26.05 3.37
CA ASP A 88 -3.46 27.34 2.69
C ASP A 88 -1.99 27.73 2.50
N LEU A 89 -1.61 27.91 1.25
CA LEU A 89 -0.27 28.31 0.83
C LEU A 89 -0.29 29.77 0.36
N TYR A 90 0.52 30.61 0.99
CA TYR A 90 0.82 31.96 0.53
C TYR A 90 2.01 31.92 -0.45
N SER A 91 1.83 32.39 -1.67
CA SER A 91 2.87 32.43 -2.70
C SER A 91 2.86 33.75 -3.47
N PRO A 92 3.92 34.57 -3.35
CA PRO A 92 4.07 35.78 -4.17
C PRO A 92 4.14 35.48 -5.67
N GLU A 93 4.75 34.36 -6.05
CA GLU A 93 4.82 33.91 -7.43
C GLU A 93 3.45 33.60 -8.01
N LEU A 94 2.61 32.92 -7.21
CA LEU A 94 1.23 32.63 -7.60
C LEU A 94 0.43 33.92 -7.75
N TYR A 95 0.61 34.89 -6.86
CA TYR A 95 -0.06 36.19 -6.93
C TYR A 95 0.25 36.89 -8.27
N THR A 96 1.54 36.98 -8.64
CA THR A 96 1.96 37.58 -9.90
C THR A 96 1.40 36.84 -11.11
N ALA A 97 1.43 35.50 -11.10
CA ALA A 97 0.87 34.71 -12.18
C ALA A 97 -0.64 34.89 -12.33
N GLN A 98 -1.39 34.99 -11.23
CA GLN A 98 -2.83 35.30 -11.26
C GLN A 98 -3.10 36.70 -11.84
N GLU A 99 -2.29 37.69 -11.47
CA GLU A 99 -2.40 39.05 -12.00
C GLU A 99 -2.22 39.04 -13.53
N GLU A 100 -1.20 38.34 -14.05
CA GLU A 100 -0.98 38.16 -15.49
C GLU A 100 -2.18 37.51 -16.19
N LEU A 101 -2.77 36.46 -15.61
CA LEU A 101 -3.92 35.74 -16.13
C LEU A 101 -5.17 36.64 -16.19
N ILE A 102 -5.47 37.33 -15.09
CA ILE A 102 -6.63 38.24 -14.97
C ILE A 102 -6.50 39.39 -15.98
N GLN A 103 -5.34 40.03 -16.07
CA GLN A 103 -5.09 41.11 -17.03
C GLN A 103 -5.20 40.62 -18.47
N SER A 104 -4.68 39.43 -18.79
CA SER A 104 -4.79 38.85 -20.14
C SER A 104 -6.24 38.54 -20.51
N SER A 105 -7.03 38.05 -19.57
CA SER A 105 -8.46 37.80 -19.74
C SER A 105 -9.24 39.12 -19.99
N GLN A 106 -8.96 40.15 -19.19
CA GLN A 106 -9.59 41.46 -19.32
C GLN A 106 -9.24 42.13 -20.67
N ARG A 107 -7.97 42.05 -21.11
CA ARG A 107 -7.55 42.56 -22.42
C ARG A 107 -8.32 41.91 -23.56
N LEU A 108 -8.48 40.57 -23.52
CA LEU A 108 -9.23 39.84 -24.54
C LEU A 108 -10.70 40.26 -24.56
N LYS A 109 -11.35 40.45 -23.40
CA LYS A 109 -12.75 40.90 -23.29
C LYS A 109 -12.98 42.32 -23.86
N ASN A 110 -11.97 43.17 -23.81
CA ASN A 110 -12.05 44.56 -24.29
C ASN A 110 -11.84 44.72 -25.82
N ILE A 111 -11.47 43.64 -26.54
CA ILE A 111 -11.31 43.68 -27.99
C ILE A 111 -12.64 43.31 -28.66
N SER A 112 -13.24 44.28 -29.35
CA SER A 112 -14.56 44.10 -30.00
C SER A 112 -14.48 43.32 -31.32
N ASP A 113 -13.33 43.32 -32.00
CA ASP A 113 -13.15 42.65 -33.29
C ASP A 113 -12.40 41.31 -33.09
N ASN A 114 -13.14 40.22 -33.13
CA ASN A 114 -12.62 38.87 -32.96
C ASN A 114 -11.77 38.36 -34.15
N GLN A 115 -11.74 39.04 -35.25
CA GLN A 115 -10.93 38.68 -36.43
C GLN A 115 -9.62 39.48 -36.51
N SER A 116 -9.45 40.48 -35.67
CA SER A 116 -8.27 41.35 -35.65
C SER A 116 -6.99 40.59 -35.25
N GLN A 117 -5.85 41.07 -35.72
CA GLN A 117 -4.54 40.57 -35.31
C GLN A 117 -4.37 40.77 -33.81
N ALA A 118 -4.89 41.85 -33.23
CA ALA A 118 -4.85 42.13 -31.80
C ALA A 118 -5.57 41.02 -30.97
N PHE A 119 -6.75 40.56 -31.43
CA PHE A 119 -7.48 39.46 -30.80
C PHE A 119 -6.69 38.18 -30.84
N ARG A 120 -6.09 37.80 -31.96
CA ARG A 120 -5.28 36.57 -32.07
C ARG A 120 -4.08 36.59 -31.10
N THR A 121 -3.40 37.72 -31.01
CA THR A 121 -2.27 37.90 -30.09
C THR A 121 -2.73 37.85 -28.66
N ALA A 122 -3.80 38.53 -28.26
CA ALA A 122 -4.33 38.50 -26.92
C ALA A 122 -4.80 37.09 -26.51
N ASN A 123 -5.45 36.36 -27.45
CA ASN A 123 -5.87 34.98 -27.19
C ASN A 123 -4.70 34.02 -27.01
N SER A 124 -3.60 34.18 -27.75
CA SER A 124 -2.40 33.36 -27.57
C SER A 124 -1.70 33.62 -26.21
N ILE A 125 -1.69 34.88 -25.77
CA ILE A 125 -1.14 35.26 -24.46
C ILE A 125 -1.99 34.63 -23.32
N LEU A 126 -3.32 34.74 -23.43
CA LEU A 126 -4.22 34.13 -22.47
C LEU A 126 -4.07 32.59 -22.43
N ALA A 127 -3.94 31.95 -23.61
CA ALA A 127 -3.72 30.51 -23.68
C ALA A 127 -2.40 30.10 -23.02
N ALA A 128 -1.33 30.86 -23.20
CA ALA A 128 -0.04 30.63 -22.55
C ALA A 128 -0.14 30.81 -21.03
N ALA A 129 -0.86 31.84 -20.57
CA ALA A 129 -1.09 32.05 -19.14
C ALA A 129 -1.91 30.91 -18.51
N ARG A 130 -2.94 30.39 -19.19
CA ARG A 130 -3.70 29.20 -18.74
C ARG A 130 -2.82 27.97 -18.65
N GLU A 131 -2.00 27.73 -19.67
CA GLU A 131 -1.12 26.57 -19.72
C GLU A 131 -0.10 26.58 -18.58
N LYS A 132 0.42 27.75 -18.19
CA LYS A 132 1.28 27.92 -17.03
C LYS A 132 0.62 27.34 -15.76
N PHE A 133 -0.66 27.63 -15.53
CA PHE A 133 -1.40 27.09 -14.38
C PHE A 133 -1.68 25.59 -14.48
N ARG A 134 -1.94 25.08 -15.68
CA ARG A 134 -2.10 23.62 -15.88
C ARG A 134 -0.82 22.86 -15.59
N LEU A 135 0.32 23.36 -16.06
CA LEU A 135 1.63 22.76 -15.77
C LEU A 135 1.95 22.78 -14.28
N LEU A 136 1.38 23.71 -13.53
CA LEU A 136 1.50 23.82 -12.09
C LEU A 136 0.45 22.96 -11.33
N GLY A 137 -0.34 22.16 -12.07
CA GLY A 137 -1.27 21.18 -11.50
C GLY A 137 -2.66 21.71 -11.13
N LEU A 138 -3.01 22.96 -11.47
CA LEU A 138 -4.36 23.47 -11.26
C LEU A 138 -5.34 22.86 -12.25
N THR A 139 -6.55 22.60 -11.77
CA THR A 139 -7.64 22.13 -12.64
C THR A 139 -8.18 23.26 -13.50
N ASP A 140 -8.79 22.92 -14.66
CA ASP A 140 -9.43 23.89 -15.53
C ASP A 140 -10.52 24.71 -14.83
N GLU A 141 -11.15 24.15 -13.81
CA GLU A 141 -12.16 24.84 -13.00
C GLU A 141 -11.51 25.90 -12.11
N GLN A 142 -10.41 25.57 -11.45
CA GLN A 142 -9.64 26.53 -10.64
C GLN A 142 -9.10 27.68 -11.49
N VAL A 143 -8.57 27.37 -12.69
CA VAL A 143 -8.09 28.39 -13.62
C VAL A 143 -9.22 29.33 -14.08
N ARG A 144 -10.40 28.79 -14.42
CA ARG A 144 -11.58 29.61 -14.77
C ARG A 144 -12.04 30.48 -13.62
N ASN A 145 -12.00 29.95 -12.38
CA ASN A 145 -12.37 30.72 -11.20
C ASN A 145 -11.42 31.92 -10.99
N ILE A 146 -10.11 31.73 -11.20
CA ILE A 146 -9.12 32.81 -11.14
C ILE A 146 -9.40 33.86 -12.24
N GLU A 147 -9.72 33.46 -13.46
CA GLU A 147 -10.03 34.38 -14.57
C GLU A 147 -11.27 35.25 -14.36
N GLN A 148 -12.20 34.77 -13.52
CA GLN A 148 -13.42 35.50 -13.18
C GLN A 148 -13.21 36.48 -12.03
N GLN A 149 -12.12 36.36 -11.29
CA GLN A 149 -11.78 37.26 -10.22
C GLN A 149 -11.34 38.62 -10.76
N THR A 150 -11.57 39.66 -9.98
CA THR A 150 -11.12 41.03 -10.33
C THR A 150 -9.76 41.32 -9.67
N VAL A 151 -9.49 40.67 -8.54
CA VAL A 151 -8.27 40.86 -7.76
C VAL A 151 -7.64 39.49 -7.52
N PRO A 152 -6.33 39.34 -7.72
CA PRO A 152 -5.63 38.10 -7.42
C PRO A 152 -5.69 37.78 -5.94
N THR A 153 -5.72 36.49 -5.62
CA THR A 153 -5.70 35.99 -4.25
C THR A 153 -4.27 35.63 -3.87
N ASP A 154 -3.82 36.07 -2.71
CA ASP A 154 -2.48 35.80 -2.22
C ASP A 154 -2.32 34.39 -1.64
N LYS A 155 -3.44 33.66 -1.45
CA LYS A 155 -3.50 32.32 -0.86
C LYS A 155 -4.09 31.32 -1.83
N LEU A 156 -3.48 30.15 -1.89
CA LEU A 156 -3.99 28.99 -2.58
C LEU A 156 -4.30 27.89 -1.58
N THR A 157 -5.54 27.42 -1.59
CA THR A 157 -5.92 26.25 -0.82
C THR A 157 -5.60 24.98 -1.63
N ILE A 158 -4.82 24.10 -1.04
CA ILE A 158 -4.54 22.77 -1.58
C ILE A 158 -5.54 21.80 -0.97
N TYR A 159 -6.18 21.01 -1.84
CA TYR A 159 -7.22 20.05 -1.48
C TYR A 159 -6.66 18.63 -1.49
N SER A 160 -7.33 17.73 -0.76
CA SER A 160 -6.98 16.31 -0.82
C SER A 160 -7.34 15.69 -2.17
N PRO A 161 -6.41 15.02 -2.86
CA PRO A 161 -6.68 14.37 -4.14
C PRO A 161 -7.42 13.03 -3.97
N LEU A 162 -7.38 12.45 -2.78
CA LEU A 162 -7.97 11.14 -2.46
C LEU A 162 -8.57 11.15 -1.04
N SER A 163 -9.42 10.16 -0.76
CA SER A 163 -9.94 9.91 0.59
C SER A 163 -9.04 8.88 1.28
N GLY A 164 -8.81 9.06 2.59
CA GLY A 164 -7.97 8.14 3.36
C GLY A 164 -7.51 8.74 4.68
N VAL A 165 -6.61 8.06 5.35
CA VAL A 165 -6.02 8.50 6.62
C VAL A 165 -4.68 9.18 6.39
N VAL A 166 -4.46 10.31 7.03
CA VAL A 166 -3.17 11.01 7.00
C VAL A 166 -2.15 10.23 7.84
N ILE A 167 -1.20 9.57 7.17
CA ILE A 167 -0.16 8.76 7.82
C ILE A 167 1.10 9.54 8.17
N HIS A 168 1.44 10.56 7.36
CA HIS A 168 2.56 11.46 7.65
C HIS A 168 2.18 12.92 7.43
N LYS A 169 2.65 13.77 8.32
CA LYS A 169 2.59 15.23 8.24
C LYS A 169 4.01 15.80 8.34
N ASN A 170 4.54 16.28 7.22
CA ASN A 170 5.91 16.80 7.11
C ASN A 170 5.98 18.33 7.22
N ALA A 171 4.83 19.00 7.31
CA ALA A 171 4.73 20.45 7.31
C ALA A 171 4.23 21.00 8.64
N ARG A 172 4.57 22.28 8.88
CA ARG A 172 4.12 23.08 10.03
C ARG A 172 3.64 24.44 9.55
N GLU A 173 2.71 25.03 10.26
CA GLU A 173 2.30 26.42 9.99
C GLU A 173 3.50 27.36 10.08
N GLY A 174 3.55 28.32 9.16
CA GLY A 174 4.66 29.26 9.02
C GLY A 174 5.88 28.70 8.29
N MET A 175 5.94 27.41 7.99
CA MET A 175 7.04 26.80 7.26
C MET A 175 7.07 27.29 5.81
N TYR A 176 8.25 27.63 5.31
CA TYR A 176 8.46 27.91 3.89
C TYR A 176 8.75 26.61 3.14
N VAL A 177 8.06 26.38 2.04
CA VAL A 177 8.18 25.18 1.19
C VAL A 177 8.58 25.55 -0.22
N ASN A 178 9.31 24.67 -0.86
CA ASN A 178 9.64 24.74 -2.29
C ASN A 178 8.71 23.82 -3.09
N THR A 179 8.64 24.05 -4.40
CA THR A 179 7.92 23.15 -5.30
C THR A 179 8.39 21.70 -5.14
N GLY A 180 7.45 20.77 -5.00
CA GLY A 180 7.73 19.34 -4.77
C GLY A 180 7.94 18.95 -3.31
N THR A 181 7.96 19.91 -2.35
CA THR A 181 8.02 19.58 -0.92
C THR A 181 6.79 18.81 -0.50
N ALA A 182 6.96 17.60 0.06
CA ALA A 182 5.88 16.78 0.58
C ALA A 182 5.29 17.42 1.85
N ILE A 183 3.99 17.65 1.87
CA ILE A 183 3.24 18.25 2.98
C ILE A 183 2.56 17.17 3.79
N TYR A 184 1.75 16.34 3.12
CA TYR A 184 1.02 15.23 3.72
C TYR A 184 1.21 13.96 2.91
N THR A 185 1.15 12.83 3.59
CA THR A 185 0.98 11.51 2.96
C THR A 185 -0.31 10.90 3.48
N ILE A 186 -1.17 10.47 2.56
CA ILE A 186 -2.49 9.91 2.83
C ILE A 186 -2.52 8.50 2.29
N ALA A 187 -3.01 7.54 3.07
CA ALA A 187 -3.22 6.16 2.65
C ALA A 187 -4.70 5.81 2.69
N ASP A 188 -5.20 5.15 1.66
CA ASP A 188 -6.51 4.50 1.71
C ASP A 188 -6.34 3.16 2.44
N LEU A 189 -7.01 3.03 3.59
CA LEU A 189 -6.92 1.84 4.45
C LEU A 189 -8.00 0.79 4.14
N LYS A 190 -8.78 0.95 3.07
CA LYS A 190 -9.79 -0.06 2.68
C LYS A 190 -9.18 -1.38 2.29
N ASN A 191 -7.96 -1.37 1.78
CA ASN A 191 -7.14 -2.54 1.57
C ASN A 191 -5.84 -2.37 2.34
N VAL A 192 -5.41 -3.43 2.97
CA VAL A 192 -4.16 -3.47 3.72
C VAL A 192 -3.32 -4.65 3.27
N TRP A 193 -2.03 -4.50 3.35
CA TRP A 193 -1.11 -5.58 3.11
C TRP A 193 -0.74 -6.26 4.42
N ILE A 194 -0.65 -7.57 4.36
CA ILE A 194 0.00 -8.35 5.41
C ILE A 194 1.33 -8.84 4.84
N ILE A 195 2.40 -8.38 5.46
CA ILE A 195 3.76 -8.78 5.10
C ILE A 195 4.21 -9.83 6.10
N LEU A 196 4.38 -11.06 5.61
CA LEU A 196 4.87 -12.19 6.37
C LEU A 196 6.34 -12.44 6.09
N ASP A 197 7.08 -12.83 7.11
CA ASP A 197 8.48 -13.22 7.00
C ASP A 197 8.59 -14.75 6.97
N ALA A 198 8.93 -15.33 5.83
CA ALA A 198 9.14 -16.76 5.64
C ALA A 198 10.62 -17.10 5.65
N TYR A 199 11.01 -18.12 6.42
CA TYR A 199 12.38 -18.63 6.41
C TYR A 199 12.66 -19.43 5.12
N GLU A 200 13.93 -19.54 4.76
CA GLU A 200 14.39 -20.28 3.58
C GLU A 200 13.86 -21.73 3.54
N SER A 201 13.73 -22.37 4.70
CA SER A 201 13.19 -23.73 4.85
C SER A 201 11.71 -23.83 4.46
N ASP A 202 10.95 -22.74 4.60
CA ASP A 202 9.51 -22.73 4.43
C ASP A 202 9.10 -22.40 2.99
N ILE A 203 9.98 -21.72 2.24
CA ILE A 203 9.73 -21.28 0.87
C ILE A 203 9.23 -22.40 -0.07
N PRO A 204 9.79 -23.63 -0.04
CA PRO A 204 9.32 -24.71 -0.90
C PRO A 204 7.86 -25.13 -0.68
N LEU A 205 7.30 -24.79 0.51
CA LEU A 205 5.93 -25.12 0.90
C LEU A 205 4.93 -24.02 0.53
N LEU A 206 5.41 -22.85 0.11
CA LEU A 206 4.61 -21.67 -0.15
C LEU A 206 4.43 -21.43 -1.64
N LYS A 207 3.20 -21.14 -2.05
CA LYS A 207 2.87 -20.92 -3.45
C LYS A 207 1.99 -19.68 -3.62
N HIS A 208 2.18 -18.98 -4.73
CA HIS A 208 1.27 -17.91 -5.13
C HIS A 208 -0.17 -18.42 -5.23
N GLY A 209 -1.12 -17.65 -4.73
CA GLY A 209 -2.54 -18.01 -4.68
C GLY A 209 -2.92 -18.97 -3.54
N GLN A 210 -1.97 -19.39 -2.70
CA GLN A 210 -2.26 -20.22 -1.54
C GLN A 210 -3.04 -19.45 -0.50
N GLU A 211 -4.11 -20.06 0.03
CA GLU A 211 -4.90 -19.50 1.11
C GLU A 211 -4.15 -19.57 2.46
N VAL A 212 -4.20 -18.49 3.20
CA VAL A 212 -3.54 -18.34 4.51
C VAL A 212 -4.57 -17.86 5.52
N SER A 213 -4.62 -18.51 6.67
CA SER A 213 -5.42 -18.08 7.83
C SER A 213 -4.59 -17.16 8.71
N ILE A 214 -5.14 -16.00 9.06
CA ILE A 214 -4.43 -14.92 9.72
C ILE A 214 -5.14 -14.59 11.02
N ASN A 215 -4.37 -14.61 12.12
CA ASN A 215 -4.83 -14.16 13.42
C ASN A 215 -4.07 -12.88 13.81
N VAL A 216 -4.82 -11.80 14.04
CA VAL A 216 -4.26 -10.51 14.43
C VAL A 216 -4.32 -10.38 15.95
N GLU A 217 -3.18 -10.11 16.60
CA GLU A 217 -3.12 -10.01 18.07
C GLU A 217 -4.00 -8.89 18.64
N ALA A 218 -4.17 -7.79 17.87
CA ALA A 218 -5.02 -6.68 18.28
C ALA A 218 -6.53 -7.02 18.24
N LEU A 219 -6.93 -8.07 17.50
CA LEU A 219 -8.33 -8.48 17.30
C LEU A 219 -8.51 -9.96 17.71
N PRO A 220 -8.44 -10.27 18.99
CA PRO A 220 -8.49 -11.65 19.47
C PRO A 220 -9.84 -12.30 19.16
N GLY A 221 -9.80 -13.53 18.64
CA GLY A 221 -11.01 -14.32 18.31
C GLY A 221 -11.53 -14.08 16.88
N GLN A 222 -10.92 -13.19 16.10
CA GLN A 222 -11.21 -13.04 14.68
C GLN A 222 -10.12 -13.71 13.86
N THR A 223 -10.52 -14.48 12.85
CA THR A 223 -9.62 -15.10 11.89
C THR A 223 -9.94 -14.52 10.51
N TYR A 224 -8.94 -13.95 9.90
CA TYR A 224 -9.03 -13.45 8.53
C TYR A 224 -8.44 -14.49 7.57
N THR A 225 -8.91 -14.51 6.35
CA THR A 225 -8.34 -15.35 5.29
C THR A 225 -7.89 -14.47 4.14
N GLY A 226 -6.74 -14.81 3.59
CA GLY A 226 -6.18 -14.12 2.45
C GLY A 226 -5.36 -15.06 1.59
N ASN A 227 -5.08 -14.65 0.37
CA ASN A 227 -4.25 -15.42 -0.54
C ASN A 227 -2.88 -14.78 -0.67
N ILE A 228 -1.85 -15.61 -0.86
CA ILE A 228 -0.51 -15.13 -1.18
C ILE A 228 -0.55 -14.45 -2.55
N ASP A 229 -0.39 -13.13 -2.56
CA ASP A 229 -0.39 -12.29 -3.77
C ASP A 229 1.01 -12.15 -4.36
N PHE A 230 2.02 -12.08 -3.51
CA PHE A 230 3.39 -11.88 -3.96
C PHE A 230 4.39 -12.53 -3.00
N ILE A 231 5.40 -13.17 -3.59
CA ILE A 231 6.57 -13.70 -2.88
C ILE A 231 7.78 -12.92 -3.39
N ASN A 232 8.46 -12.19 -2.50
CA ASN A 232 9.62 -11.40 -2.90
C ASN A 232 10.74 -12.32 -3.41
N PRO A 233 11.28 -12.11 -4.61
CA PRO A 233 12.38 -12.91 -5.13
C PRO A 233 13.72 -12.64 -4.44
N VAL A 234 13.80 -11.61 -3.59
CA VAL A 234 15.01 -11.23 -2.88
C VAL A 234 14.86 -11.54 -1.39
N MET A 235 15.80 -12.30 -0.86
CA MET A 235 15.89 -12.62 0.56
C MET A 235 16.62 -11.48 1.30
N ASP A 236 16.12 -11.13 2.48
CA ASP A 236 16.84 -10.25 3.42
C ASP A 236 18.01 -11.04 4.03
N GLU A 237 19.23 -10.63 3.74
CA GLU A 237 20.45 -11.33 4.20
C GLU A 237 20.62 -11.31 5.72
N ARG A 238 20.12 -10.27 6.38
CA ARG A 238 20.27 -10.10 7.84
C ARG A 238 19.33 -11.03 8.60
N THR A 239 18.09 -11.17 8.16
CA THR A 239 17.07 -12.01 8.82
C THR A 239 17.00 -13.40 8.20
N ARG A 240 17.55 -13.60 7.00
CA ARG A 240 17.41 -14.80 6.17
C ARG A 240 15.95 -15.18 5.92
N THR A 241 15.12 -14.16 5.73
CA THR A 241 13.71 -14.32 5.43
C THR A 241 13.37 -13.75 4.06
N VAL A 242 12.34 -14.31 3.45
CA VAL A 242 11.70 -13.79 2.24
C VAL A 242 10.36 -13.19 2.65
N LYS A 243 10.08 -12.00 2.16
CA LYS A 243 8.81 -11.33 2.44
C LYS A 243 7.71 -11.85 1.51
N ILE A 244 6.60 -12.24 2.13
CA ILE A 244 5.39 -12.70 1.45
C ILE A 244 4.29 -11.68 1.71
N ARG A 245 3.64 -11.23 0.65
CA ARG A 245 2.57 -10.26 0.73
C ARG A 245 1.21 -10.91 0.47
N LEU A 246 0.28 -10.58 1.33
CA LEU A 246 -1.15 -10.85 1.15
C LEU A 246 -1.90 -9.52 1.07
N ASN A 247 -2.93 -9.47 0.27
CA ASN A 247 -3.84 -8.33 0.19
C ASN A 247 -5.16 -8.69 0.89
N ILE A 248 -5.56 -7.89 1.86
CA ILE A 248 -6.76 -8.11 2.68
C ILE A 248 -7.66 -6.89 2.59
N SER A 249 -8.96 -7.13 2.36
CA SER A 249 -9.97 -6.08 2.45
C SER A 249 -10.20 -5.69 3.91
N ASN A 250 -10.17 -4.37 4.19
CA ASN A 250 -10.42 -3.77 5.49
C ASN A 250 -11.56 -2.76 5.38
N GLU A 251 -12.74 -3.22 4.90
CA GLU A 251 -13.89 -2.34 4.69
C GLU A 251 -14.41 -1.71 5.99
N ASN A 252 -14.20 -2.37 7.12
CA ASN A 252 -14.64 -1.89 8.42
C ASN A 252 -13.66 -0.88 9.06
N GLY A 253 -12.43 -0.75 8.53
CA GLY A 253 -11.41 0.16 9.07
C GLY A 253 -10.84 -0.27 10.42
N GLU A 254 -10.77 -1.57 10.67
CA GLU A 254 -10.26 -2.19 11.90
C GLU A 254 -8.73 -2.25 11.96
#